data_a81b7f5f3a3af2fa36dd8ffaed731c9f
#
_entry.id   a81b7f5f3a3af2fa36dd8ffaed731c9f
#
_cell.length_a   1.000
_cell.length_b   1.000
_cell.length_c   1.000
_cell.angle_alpha   90.00
_cell.angle_beta   90.00
_cell.angle_gamma   90.00
#
_symmetry.space_group_name_H-M   'P 1'
#
loop_
_entity.id
_entity.type
_entity.pdbx_description
1 polymer ?
#
loop_
_entity_poly.entity_id
_entity_poly.type
_entity_poly.pdbx_seq_one_letter_code
_entity_poly.pdbx_strand_id
1 'polypeptide(L)'
;MKLIVFGANGPTGRILTKLALAEGHEVVAFTRRPDSFPIEHPELDVVGGDVHDAAVVEAAIVGADVVVSTLGVPFTKTPVTVYSEGVANIMAGMHTAGIKRLVCVSSSAVAPHPEPLGGFFFEKVMQPYVVKVLGRTLYDDMRRMEAMVRESDLAWTIVRPSGLFEAADVSPYEVALD
;
A
#
# COMPACT_ATOMS: atom_id res chain seq x y z
N MET A 1 8.31 14.82 10.60
CA MET A 1 7.59 14.84 9.30
C MET A 1 6.16 14.40 9.54
N LYS A 2 5.25 14.91 8.72
CA LYS A 2 3.85 14.47 8.74
C LYS A 2 3.59 13.44 7.63
N LEU A 3 3.25 12.22 8.02
CA LEU A 3 2.94 11.14 7.09
C LEU A 3 1.44 10.93 7.02
N ILE A 4 0.88 10.75 5.81
CA ILE A 4 -0.46 10.18 5.66
C ILE A 4 -0.38 8.72 5.18
N VAL A 5 -1.10 7.84 5.87
CA VAL A 5 -1.11 6.39 5.61
C VAL A 5 -2.50 5.97 5.12
N PHE A 6 -2.62 5.70 3.82
CA PHE A 6 -3.81 5.09 3.24
C PHE A 6 -3.79 3.57 3.47
N GLY A 7 -4.93 3.01 3.89
CA GLY A 7 -4.98 1.61 4.32
C GLY A 7 -4.44 1.38 5.74
N ALA A 8 -4.39 2.43 6.56
CA ALA A 8 -3.82 2.42 7.91
C ALA A 8 -4.40 1.34 8.83
N ASN A 9 -5.67 0.95 8.66
CA ASN A 9 -6.32 -0.06 9.49
C ASN A 9 -6.04 -1.52 9.05
N GLY A 10 -5.30 -1.73 7.97
CA GLY A 10 -4.79 -3.04 7.57
C GLY A 10 -3.60 -3.49 8.45
N PRO A 11 -3.23 -4.79 8.43
CA PRO A 11 -2.11 -5.30 9.24
C PRO A 11 -0.82 -4.49 9.03
N THR A 12 -0.40 -4.30 7.79
CA THR A 12 0.79 -3.53 7.43
C THR A 12 0.66 -2.05 7.84
N GLY A 13 -0.50 -1.44 7.59
CA GLY A 13 -0.74 -0.04 7.92
C GLY A 13 -0.68 0.24 9.42
N ARG A 14 -1.21 -0.65 10.25
CA ARG A 14 -1.13 -0.52 11.71
C ARG A 14 0.30 -0.61 12.23
N ILE A 15 1.11 -1.53 11.68
CA ILE A 15 2.52 -1.66 12.06
C ILE A 15 3.28 -0.40 11.63
N LEU A 16 3.09 0.05 10.39
CA LEU A 16 3.71 1.26 9.88
C LEU A 16 3.35 2.49 10.73
N THR A 17 2.07 2.66 11.06
CA THR A 17 1.60 3.75 11.92
C THR A 17 2.31 3.75 13.26
N LYS A 18 2.40 2.59 13.93
CA LYS A 18 3.10 2.47 15.22
C LYS A 18 4.59 2.81 15.10
N LEU A 19 5.27 2.30 14.08
CA LEU A 19 6.69 2.57 13.86
C LEU A 19 6.93 4.06 13.56
N ALA A 20 6.13 4.68 12.71
CA ALA A 20 6.27 6.10 12.39
C ALA A 20 6.07 6.99 13.63
N LEU A 21 5.09 6.70 14.46
CA LEU A 21 4.86 7.41 15.73
C LEU A 21 6.02 7.21 16.71
N ALA A 22 6.58 6.00 16.80
CA ALA A 22 7.73 5.70 17.67
C ALA A 22 9.00 6.44 17.23
N GLU A 23 9.14 6.72 15.94
CA GLU A 23 10.23 7.53 15.36
C GLU A 23 9.96 9.06 15.46
N GLY A 24 8.91 9.47 16.15
CA GLY A 24 8.57 10.89 16.38
C GLY A 24 7.96 11.61 15.18
N HIS A 25 7.26 10.88 14.31
CA HIS A 25 6.53 11.47 13.19
C HIS A 25 5.08 11.75 13.57
N GLU A 26 4.51 12.80 12.99
CA GLU A 26 3.05 13.01 12.97
C GLU A 26 2.44 12.07 11.93
N VAL A 27 1.34 11.41 12.27
CA VAL A 27 0.68 10.46 11.37
C VAL A 27 -0.79 10.78 11.20
N VAL A 28 -1.24 10.82 9.94
CA VAL A 28 -2.65 10.80 9.57
C VAL A 28 -3.01 9.39 9.10
N ALA A 29 -3.82 8.68 9.87
CA ALA A 29 -4.31 7.35 9.53
C ALA A 29 -5.63 7.44 8.75
N PHE A 30 -5.58 7.23 7.43
CA PHE A 30 -6.77 7.25 6.59
C PHE A 30 -7.42 5.86 6.54
N THR A 31 -8.68 5.76 6.96
CA THR A 31 -9.40 4.48 7.07
C THR A 31 -10.90 4.63 6.83
N ARG A 32 -11.54 3.59 6.29
CA ARG A 32 -13.01 3.53 6.16
C ARG A 32 -13.74 3.34 7.48
N ARG A 33 -13.04 2.99 8.56
CA ARG A 33 -13.60 2.70 9.88
C ARG A 33 -12.79 3.40 10.97
N PRO A 34 -12.91 4.74 11.09
CA PRO A 34 -12.14 5.51 12.05
C PRO A 34 -12.43 5.10 13.50
N ASP A 35 -13.71 4.87 13.85
CA ASP A 35 -14.13 4.53 15.22
C ASP A 35 -13.57 3.19 15.73
N SER A 36 -13.09 2.33 14.84
CA SER A 36 -12.48 1.04 15.16
C SER A 36 -10.97 1.01 14.99
N PHE A 37 -10.32 2.17 14.86
CA PHE A 37 -8.88 2.24 14.73
C PHE A 37 -8.21 2.01 16.10
N PRO A 38 -7.32 1.01 16.25
CA PRO A 38 -6.92 0.51 17.57
C PRO A 38 -5.69 1.22 18.16
N ILE A 39 -5.23 2.34 17.58
CA ILE A 39 -4.03 3.06 18.02
C ILE A 39 -4.46 4.43 18.50
N GLU A 40 -3.99 4.83 19.68
CA GLU A 40 -4.16 6.15 20.25
C GLU A 40 -2.79 6.76 20.51
N HIS A 41 -2.56 7.98 20.04
CA HIS A 41 -1.31 8.71 20.23
C HIS A 41 -1.54 10.22 20.06
N PRO A 42 -0.84 11.11 20.83
CA PRO A 42 -0.97 12.56 20.66
C PRO A 42 -0.68 13.08 19.26
N GLU A 43 0.27 12.47 18.55
CA GLU A 43 0.69 12.83 17.20
C GLU A 43 -0.03 12.01 16.11
N LEU A 44 -1.19 11.43 16.42
CA LEU A 44 -1.99 10.64 15.49
C LEU A 44 -3.35 11.28 15.26
N ASP A 45 -3.63 11.61 14.01
CA ASP A 45 -4.96 11.96 13.52
C ASP A 45 -5.58 10.78 12.79
N VAL A 46 -6.84 10.45 13.09
CA VAL A 46 -7.57 9.38 12.39
C VAL A 46 -8.66 10.00 11.51
N VAL A 47 -8.50 9.84 10.20
CA VAL A 47 -9.41 10.40 9.20
C VAL A 47 -10.25 9.30 8.56
N GLY A 48 -11.57 9.47 8.62
CA GLY A 48 -12.54 8.57 7.99
C GLY A 48 -12.75 8.90 6.52
N GLY A 49 -12.67 7.88 5.63
CA GLY A 49 -12.96 8.07 4.22
C GLY A 49 -12.76 6.80 3.39
N ASP A 50 -13.29 6.82 2.17
CA ASP A 50 -13.00 5.83 1.14
C ASP A 50 -12.00 6.41 0.14
N VAL A 51 -11.01 5.63 -0.24
CA VAL A 51 -9.97 6.04 -1.20
C VAL A 51 -10.52 6.29 -2.61
N HIS A 52 -11.73 5.80 -2.91
CA HIS A 52 -12.44 6.09 -4.16
C HIS A 52 -13.11 7.47 -4.17
N ASP A 53 -13.24 8.14 -3.02
CA ASP A 53 -13.74 9.50 -2.93
C ASP A 53 -12.58 10.50 -3.07
N ALA A 54 -12.42 11.02 -4.27
CA ALA A 54 -11.32 11.93 -4.60
C ALA A 54 -11.30 13.20 -3.72
N ALA A 55 -12.47 13.75 -3.38
CA ALA A 55 -12.55 14.96 -2.58
C ALA A 55 -12.11 14.73 -1.13
N VAL A 56 -12.50 13.59 -0.55
CA VAL A 56 -12.09 13.21 0.82
C VAL A 56 -10.60 12.88 0.86
N VAL A 57 -10.08 12.22 -0.17
CA VAL A 57 -8.64 11.92 -0.30
C VAL A 57 -7.82 13.20 -0.41
N GLU A 58 -8.23 14.15 -1.28
CA GLU A 58 -7.55 15.43 -1.46
C GLU A 58 -7.52 16.24 -0.15
N ALA A 59 -8.64 16.34 0.54
CA ALA A 59 -8.73 17.03 1.83
C ALA A 59 -7.80 16.39 2.89
N ALA A 60 -7.71 15.07 2.94
CA ALA A 60 -6.89 14.35 3.91
C ALA A 60 -5.38 14.52 3.67
N ILE A 61 -4.95 14.74 2.43
CA ILE A 61 -3.53 14.87 2.05
C ILE A 61 -2.95 16.24 2.45
N VAL A 62 -3.77 17.25 2.65
CA VAL A 62 -3.30 18.61 2.92
C VAL A 62 -2.36 18.66 4.13
N GLY A 63 -1.18 19.24 3.91
CA GLY A 63 -0.17 19.45 4.95
C GLY A 63 0.68 18.19 5.27
N ALA A 64 0.54 17.10 4.53
CA ALA A 64 1.46 15.96 4.64
C ALA A 64 2.78 16.24 3.91
N ASP A 65 3.88 15.70 4.43
CA ASP A 65 5.18 15.70 3.77
C ASP A 65 5.36 14.46 2.87
N VAL A 66 4.79 13.34 3.31
CA VAL A 66 4.95 12.02 2.68
C VAL A 66 3.61 11.29 2.66
N VAL A 67 3.31 10.66 1.52
CA VAL A 67 2.14 9.79 1.37
C VAL A 67 2.59 8.34 1.28
N VAL A 68 1.96 7.48 2.11
CA VAL A 68 2.21 6.04 2.09
C VAL A 68 0.90 5.29 1.83
N SER A 69 0.90 4.45 0.79
CA SER A 69 -0.23 3.59 0.45
C SER A 69 0.06 2.14 0.86
N THR A 70 -0.63 1.68 1.89
CA THR A 70 -0.69 0.27 2.32
C THR A 70 -2.06 -0.33 2.02
N LEU A 71 -2.71 0.16 0.96
CA LEU A 71 -4.00 -0.35 0.51
C LEU A 71 -3.94 -1.85 0.27
N GLY A 72 -4.99 -2.54 0.65
CA GLY A 72 -5.10 -3.98 0.50
C GLY A 72 -6.54 -4.46 0.55
N VAL A 73 -6.82 -5.50 -0.21
CA VAL A 73 -8.10 -6.21 -0.18
C VAL A 73 -7.87 -7.72 -0.15
N PRO A 74 -8.78 -8.49 0.44
CA PRO A 74 -8.74 -9.95 0.33
C PRO A 74 -8.83 -10.41 -1.12
N PHE A 75 -8.36 -11.64 -1.40
CA PHE A 75 -8.60 -12.26 -2.69
C PHE A 75 -10.09 -12.34 -2.99
N THR A 76 -10.48 -11.92 -4.18
CA THR A 76 -11.86 -11.89 -4.64
C THR A 76 -11.94 -12.23 -6.13
N LYS A 77 -13.10 -12.72 -6.56
CA LYS A 77 -13.40 -12.94 -7.98
C LYS A 77 -14.02 -11.70 -8.66
N THR A 78 -14.46 -10.73 -7.85
CA THR A 78 -14.97 -9.46 -8.39
C THR A 78 -13.80 -8.58 -8.84
N PRO A 79 -14.01 -7.71 -9.85
CA PRO A 79 -13.00 -6.75 -10.24
C PRO A 79 -12.50 -5.93 -9.05
N VAL A 80 -11.18 -5.78 -8.94
CA VAL A 80 -10.52 -4.94 -7.94
C VAL A 80 -10.05 -3.67 -8.62
N THR A 81 -10.32 -2.51 -8.00
CA THR A 81 -9.92 -1.18 -8.49
C THR A 81 -9.27 -0.31 -7.42
N VAL A 82 -9.23 -0.81 -6.17
CA VAL A 82 -8.75 -0.05 -5.02
C VAL A 82 -7.30 0.41 -5.17
N TYR A 83 -6.45 -0.39 -5.83
CA TYR A 83 -5.06 0.00 -6.05
C TYR A 83 -4.94 1.05 -7.15
N SER A 84 -5.52 0.80 -8.32
CA SER A 84 -5.41 1.72 -9.46
C SER A 84 -6.22 3.00 -9.25
N GLU A 85 -7.51 2.92 -8.96
CA GLU A 85 -8.36 4.10 -8.76
C GLU A 85 -8.01 4.84 -7.47
N GLY A 86 -7.75 4.11 -6.38
CA GLY A 86 -7.37 4.71 -5.11
C GLY A 86 -6.04 5.46 -5.20
N VAL A 87 -5.02 4.87 -5.81
CA VAL A 87 -3.73 5.56 -5.98
C VAL A 87 -3.82 6.68 -7.01
N ALA A 88 -4.68 6.58 -8.04
CA ALA A 88 -4.94 7.71 -8.94
C ALA A 88 -5.50 8.93 -8.19
N ASN A 89 -6.48 8.73 -7.30
CA ASN A 89 -7.02 9.79 -6.46
C ASN A 89 -5.96 10.37 -5.50
N ILE A 90 -5.13 9.49 -4.90
CA ILE A 90 -4.00 9.91 -4.05
C ILE A 90 -3.03 10.79 -4.85
N MET A 91 -2.61 10.36 -6.04
CA MET A 91 -1.68 11.11 -6.90
C MET A 91 -2.26 12.46 -7.33
N ALA A 92 -3.55 12.52 -7.65
CA ALA A 92 -4.24 13.76 -7.97
C ALA A 92 -4.24 14.74 -6.78
N GLY A 93 -4.58 14.27 -5.57
CA GLY A 93 -4.53 15.06 -4.34
C GLY A 93 -3.11 15.53 -4.00
N MET A 94 -2.10 14.66 -4.18
CA MET A 94 -0.69 15.02 -4.01
C MET A 94 -0.25 16.12 -4.98
N HIS A 95 -0.70 16.03 -6.24
CA HIS A 95 -0.40 17.05 -7.23
C HIS A 95 -1.00 18.41 -6.84
N THR A 96 -2.27 18.43 -6.42
CA THR A 96 -2.94 19.64 -5.94
C THR A 96 -2.23 20.25 -4.72
N ALA A 97 -1.82 19.40 -3.76
CA ALA A 97 -1.13 19.82 -2.54
C ALA A 97 0.38 20.10 -2.72
N GLY A 98 0.96 19.85 -3.90
CA GLY A 98 2.38 20.02 -4.18
C GLY A 98 3.30 19.00 -3.49
N ILE A 99 2.77 17.87 -3.05
CA ILE A 99 3.51 16.81 -2.36
C ILE A 99 4.13 15.88 -3.39
N LYS A 100 5.41 15.54 -3.23
CA LYS A 100 6.16 14.73 -4.21
C LYS A 100 6.48 13.31 -3.75
N ARG A 101 6.59 13.05 -2.45
CA ARG A 101 7.05 11.76 -1.95
C ARG A 101 5.91 10.76 -1.77
N LEU A 102 5.93 9.69 -2.57
CA LEU A 102 4.96 8.59 -2.53
C LEU A 102 5.66 7.26 -2.26
N VAL A 103 5.14 6.48 -1.31
CA VAL A 103 5.52 5.08 -1.11
C VAL A 103 4.29 4.20 -1.29
N CYS A 104 4.34 3.23 -2.19
CA CYS A 104 3.24 2.30 -2.44
C CYS A 104 3.65 0.86 -2.14
N VAL A 105 2.81 0.14 -1.42
CA VAL A 105 2.95 -1.31 -1.26
C VAL A 105 2.24 -2.02 -2.41
N SER A 106 2.97 -2.90 -3.08
CA SER A 106 2.49 -3.81 -4.13
C SER A 106 2.76 -5.27 -3.71
N SER A 107 3.18 -6.12 -4.62
CA SER A 107 3.53 -7.53 -4.35
C SER A 107 4.62 -8.01 -5.30
N SER A 108 5.50 -8.86 -4.81
CA SER A 108 6.48 -9.55 -5.66
C SER A 108 5.83 -10.39 -6.77
N ALA A 109 4.58 -10.81 -6.58
CA ALA A 109 3.81 -11.56 -7.59
C ALA A 109 3.39 -10.72 -8.82
N VAL A 110 3.56 -9.41 -8.78
CA VAL A 110 3.24 -8.50 -9.90
C VAL A 110 4.30 -8.57 -11.00
N ALA A 111 5.57 -8.68 -10.62
CA ALA A 111 6.69 -8.76 -11.54
C ALA A 111 7.17 -10.21 -11.73
N PRO A 112 7.73 -10.56 -12.89
CA PRO A 112 8.43 -11.83 -13.06
C PRO A 112 9.64 -11.87 -12.13
N HIS A 113 9.81 -12.95 -11.39
CA HIS A 113 11.03 -13.18 -10.62
C HIS A 113 12.10 -13.81 -11.52
N PRO A 114 13.32 -13.26 -11.55
CA PRO A 114 14.43 -13.85 -12.31
C PRO A 114 14.94 -15.16 -11.68
N GLU A 115 14.75 -15.35 -10.38
CA GLU A 115 15.20 -16.55 -9.66
C GLU A 115 14.04 -17.38 -9.12
N PRO A 116 14.17 -18.70 -9.07
CA PRO A 116 13.17 -19.61 -8.51
C PRO A 116 12.98 -19.34 -7.00
N LEU A 117 11.76 -19.02 -6.59
CA LEU A 117 11.40 -18.79 -5.18
C LEU A 117 11.00 -20.05 -4.41
N GLY A 118 10.97 -21.20 -5.07
CA GLY A 118 10.52 -22.47 -4.48
C GLY A 118 10.67 -23.64 -5.42
N GLY A 119 10.42 -24.86 -4.95
CA GLY A 119 10.54 -26.04 -5.78
C GLY A 119 9.58 -26.06 -6.98
N PHE A 120 9.86 -26.94 -7.95
CA PHE A 120 9.13 -27.08 -9.22
C PHE A 120 7.59 -27.06 -9.08
N PHE A 121 7.05 -27.71 -8.07
CA PHE A 121 5.60 -27.75 -7.82
C PHE A 121 5.05 -26.38 -7.42
N PHE A 122 5.77 -25.65 -6.57
CA PHE A 122 5.37 -24.31 -6.15
C PHE A 122 5.33 -23.35 -7.34
N GLU A 123 6.36 -23.34 -8.17
CA GLU A 123 6.51 -22.41 -9.30
C GLU A 123 5.63 -22.75 -10.49
N LYS A 124 5.51 -24.03 -10.81
CA LYS A 124 4.79 -24.46 -12.02
C LYS A 124 3.30 -24.65 -11.81
N VAL A 125 2.85 -24.87 -10.58
CA VAL A 125 1.45 -25.20 -10.27
C VAL A 125 0.84 -24.19 -9.30
N MET A 126 1.43 -24.03 -8.12
CA MET A 126 0.78 -23.28 -7.04
C MET A 126 0.82 -21.77 -7.29
N GLN A 127 1.96 -21.21 -7.64
CA GLN A 127 2.10 -19.77 -7.91
C GLN A 127 1.25 -19.31 -9.12
N PRO A 128 1.28 -19.99 -10.29
CA PRO A 128 0.40 -19.64 -11.40
C PRO A 128 -1.09 -19.74 -11.06
N TYR A 129 -1.47 -20.76 -10.27
CA TYR A 129 -2.86 -20.92 -9.83
C TYR A 129 -3.30 -19.75 -8.92
N VAL A 130 -2.49 -19.41 -7.91
CA VAL A 130 -2.79 -18.28 -7.01
C VAL A 130 -2.84 -16.96 -7.78
N VAL A 131 -1.84 -16.68 -8.63
CA VAL A 131 -1.74 -15.41 -9.35
C VAL A 131 -2.77 -15.29 -10.46
N LYS A 132 -2.95 -16.35 -11.29
CA LYS A 132 -3.79 -16.28 -12.51
C LYS A 132 -5.25 -16.65 -12.28
N VAL A 133 -5.57 -17.34 -11.20
CA VAL A 133 -6.94 -17.81 -10.93
C VAL A 133 -7.55 -17.11 -9.72
N LEU A 134 -6.92 -17.18 -8.54
CA LEU A 134 -7.47 -16.63 -7.32
C LEU A 134 -7.23 -15.13 -7.19
N GLY A 135 -6.04 -14.66 -7.54
CA GLY A 135 -5.61 -13.27 -7.38
C GLY A 135 -5.62 -12.45 -8.66
N ARG A 136 -6.16 -12.97 -9.76
CA ARG A 136 -6.04 -12.34 -11.09
C ARG A 136 -6.47 -10.86 -11.06
N THR A 137 -7.67 -10.58 -10.60
CA THR A 137 -8.21 -9.21 -10.58
C THR A 137 -7.39 -8.28 -9.69
N LEU A 138 -6.91 -8.79 -8.56
CA LEU A 138 -6.08 -8.06 -7.61
C LEU A 138 -4.71 -7.73 -8.20
N TYR A 139 -4.01 -8.71 -8.76
CA TYR A 139 -2.67 -8.48 -9.33
C TYR A 139 -2.72 -7.67 -10.63
N ASP A 140 -3.79 -7.80 -11.43
CA ASP A 140 -4.00 -6.96 -12.61
C ASP A 140 -4.23 -5.49 -12.21
N ASP A 141 -4.92 -5.25 -11.10
CA ASP A 141 -5.11 -3.89 -10.57
C ASP A 141 -3.81 -3.31 -9.99
N MET A 142 -3.03 -4.10 -9.27
CA MET A 142 -1.69 -3.69 -8.81
C MET A 142 -0.77 -3.33 -9.98
N ARG A 143 -0.80 -4.09 -11.10
CA ARG A 143 -0.01 -3.77 -12.30
C ARG A 143 -0.42 -2.43 -12.91
N ARG A 144 -1.73 -2.14 -12.96
CA ARG A 144 -2.23 -0.83 -13.41
C ARG A 144 -1.74 0.30 -12.50
N MET A 145 -1.82 0.11 -11.20
CA MET A 145 -1.29 1.06 -10.21
C MET A 145 0.20 1.31 -10.43
N GLU A 146 1.02 0.25 -10.53
CA GLU A 146 2.46 0.40 -10.72
C GLU A 146 2.82 1.13 -12.02
N ALA A 147 2.10 0.86 -13.12
CA ALA A 147 2.30 1.55 -14.39
C ALA A 147 2.06 3.06 -14.25
N MET A 148 0.95 3.46 -13.63
CA MET A 148 0.64 4.88 -13.40
C MET A 148 1.67 5.56 -12.50
N VAL A 149 2.10 4.90 -11.42
CA VAL A 149 3.09 5.45 -10.49
C VAL A 149 4.44 5.63 -11.19
N ARG A 150 4.87 4.68 -12.02
CA ARG A 150 6.13 4.75 -12.77
C ARG A 150 6.14 5.86 -13.84
N GLU A 151 4.99 6.17 -14.41
CA GLU A 151 4.82 7.24 -15.42
C GLU A 151 4.70 8.63 -14.80
N SER A 152 4.54 8.73 -13.46
CA SER A 152 4.37 10.00 -12.77
C SER A 152 5.70 10.75 -12.56
N ASP A 153 5.58 12.05 -12.26
CA ASP A 153 6.69 12.93 -11.87
C ASP A 153 6.96 12.92 -10.35
N LEU A 154 6.39 11.97 -9.63
CA LEU A 154 6.55 11.84 -8.17
C LEU A 154 7.91 11.22 -7.82
N ALA A 155 8.42 11.55 -6.64
CA ALA A 155 9.52 10.83 -6.01
C ALA A 155 8.96 9.55 -5.36
N TRP A 156 8.70 8.55 -6.18
CA TRP A 156 8.02 7.33 -5.75
C TRP A 156 8.98 6.21 -5.29
N THR A 157 8.44 5.31 -4.50
CA THR A 157 9.01 4.00 -4.20
C THR A 157 7.88 2.97 -4.19
N ILE A 158 8.04 1.89 -4.96
CA ILE A 158 7.13 0.76 -4.95
C ILE A 158 7.80 -0.37 -4.18
N VAL A 159 7.19 -0.76 -3.05
CA VAL A 159 7.66 -1.86 -2.21
C VAL A 159 6.90 -3.13 -2.60
N ARG A 160 7.63 -4.16 -3.02
CA ARG A 160 7.08 -5.45 -3.45
C ARG A 160 7.45 -6.56 -2.48
N PRO A 161 6.77 -6.69 -1.34
CA PRO A 161 7.06 -7.77 -0.41
C PRO A 161 6.69 -9.12 -1.04
N SER A 162 7.38 -10.16 -0.61
CA SER A 162 6.95 -11.54 -0.77
C SER A 162 5.77 -11.85 0.17
N GLY A 163 5.45 -13.12 0.42
CA GLY A 163 4.40 -13.47 1.37
C GLY A 163 4.68 -12.90 2.77
N LEU A 164 3.79 -12.03 3.24
CA LEU A 164 3.86 -11.47 4.59
C LEU A 164 3.11 -12.40 5.56
N PHE A 165 3.66 -12.62 6.74
CA PHE A 165 3.06 -13.38 7.83
C PHE A 165 3.36 -12.71 9.16
N GLU A 166 2.52 -12.94 10.16
CA GLU A 166 2.75 -12.43 11.50
C GLU A 166 3.83 -13.27 12.18
N ALA A 167 4.87 -12.60 12.67
CA ALA A 167 5.95 -13.19 13.45
C ALA A 167 6.20 -12.33 14.68
N ALA A 168 6.75 -12.94 15.75
CA ALA A 168 7.09 -12.20 16.97
C ALA A 168 8.23 -11.21 16.73
N ASP A 169 9.18 -11.58 15.88
CA ASP A 169 10.36 -10.78 15.57
C ASP A 169 10.53 -10.60 14.05
N VAL A 170 11.29 -9.59 13.67
CA VAL A 170 11.67 -9.36 12.27
C VAL A 170 12.67 -10.45 11.85
N SER A 171 12.30 -11.25 10.87
CA SER A 171 13.20 -12.24 10.27
C SER A 171 14.25 -11.55 9.37
N PRO A 172 15.41 -12.16 9.12
CA PRO A 172 16.32 -11.70 8.08
C PRO A 172 15.60 -11.59 6.72
N TYR A 173 15.83 -10.49 6.02
CA TYR A 173 15.28 -10.27 4.68
C TYR A 173 16.33 -9.63 3.77
N GLU A 174 16.18 -9.87 2.49
CA GLU A 174 17.02 -9.25 1.46
C GLU A 174 16.22 -8.19 0.71
N VAL A 175 16.89 -7.11 0.30
CA VAL A 175 16.32 -6.05 -0.50
C VAL A 175 17.05 -6.00 -1.83
N ALA A 176 16.31 -6.14 -2.93
CA ALA A 176 16.80 -5.90 -4.28
C ALA A 176 16.18 -4.62 -4.83
N LEU A 177 16.93 -3.88 -5.63
CA LEU A 177 16.46 -2.70 -6.36
C LEU A 177 16.36 -3.05 -7.84
N ASP A 178 15.28 -2.64 -8.52
CA ASP A 178 15.02 -2.75 -9.97
C ASP A 178 14.84 -1.38 -10.62
#